data_50c605d95126a59dd4291b3fa008de48
#
_entry.id   50c605d95126a59dd4291b3fa008de48
#
_cell.length_a   1.000
_cell.length_b   1.000
_cell.length_c   1.000
_cell.angle_alpha   90.00
_cell.angle_beta   90.00
_cell.angle_gamma   90.00
#
_symmetry.space_group_name_H-M   'P 1'
#
loop_
_entity.id
_entity.type
_entity.pdbx_description
1 polymer ?
#
loop_
_entity_poly.entity_id
_entity_poly.type
_entity_poly.pdbx_seq_one_letter_code
_entity_poly.pdbx_strand_id
1 'polypeptide(L)'
;MIEQKNSTVITSLIKNKFRHQKNKKDWKKDKKKRKKDKKKQKKHKKKLKDNFFVNDSNIDFFVKYKSLAMLLKNIEINYPFYIVSLCCLYFLSLKTKKDYFITVLSFIFISGFGYFVHWCSHAIPWTELYSQQDNFFSQNIYSDQIIRCFLNFMEFHDITHHDSSINKRIHNIVLEAINNSVTQGLLFVFAAIIIKQVDLWACVLWALLYATFHNINYVLHTPETHVNHHIDPTTNFGIDVLDIIFNTKYPGEEPENYNHYGINLILLTIIMCYFMPEKSLLH
;
A
#
# COMPACT_ATOMS: atom_id res chain seq x y z
N MET A 1 45.39 20.00 18.12
CA MET A 1 44.54 18.99 17.44
C MET A 1 43.23 18.64 18.17
N ILE A 2 43.19 18.72 19.51
CA ILE A 2 41.98 18.43 20.33
C ILE A 2 40.93 19.55 20.25
N GLU A 3 41.34 20.83 20.22
CA GLU A 3 40.39 21.96 20.13
C GLU A 3 39.61 22.05 18.82
N GLN A 4 40.24 21.67 17.69
CA GLN A 4 39.50 21.67 16.40
C GLN A 4 38.40 20.60 16.32
N LYS A 5 38.57 19.42 16.96
CA LYS A 5 37.55 18.38 17.04
C LYS A 5 36.33 18.80 17.86
N ASN A 6 36.55 19.52 18.96
CA ASN A 6 35.48 19.98 19.83
C ASN A 6 34.59 21.05 19.15
N SER A 7 35.19 21.95 18.36
CA SER A 7 34.50 22.99 17.60
C SER A 7 33.53 22.37 16.55
N THR A 8 33.97 21.33 15.86
CA THR A 8 33.19 20.65 14.83
C THR A 8 31.97 19.91 15.41
N VAL A 9 32.14 19.27 16.57
CA VAL A 9 31.05 18.58 17.26
C VAL A 9 30.01 19.56 17.78
N ILE A 10 30.42 20.66 18.37
CA ILE A 10 29.48 21.71 18.87
C ILE A 10 28.69 22.31 17.72
N THR A 11 29.34 22.61 16.59
CA THR A 11 28.69 23.18 15.41
C THR A 11 27.65 22.21 14.82
N SER A 12 27.94 20.90 14.82
CA SER A 12 27.02 19.88 14.35
C SER A 12 25.79 19.73 15.26
N LEU A 13 25.97 19.78 16.57
CA LEU A 13 24.90 19.71 17.57
C LEU A 13 23.98 20.94 17.47
N ILE A 14 24.54 22.14 17.29
CA ILE A 14 23.76 23.36 17.10
C ILE A 14 22.96 23.30 15.80
N LYS A 15 23.56 22.86 14.70
CA LYS A 15 22.88 22.69 13.40
C LYS A 15 21.73 21.69 13.47
N ASN A 16 21.92 20.57 14.19
CA ASN A 16 20.86 19.58 14.41
C ASN A 16 19.72 20.12 15.27
N LYS A 17 20.03 20.90 16.32
CA LYS A 17 19.00 21.53 17.16
C LYS A 17 18.14 22.53 16.40
N PHE A 18 18.76 23.35 15.53
CA PHE A 18 18.03 24.30 14.66
C PHE A 18 17.18 23.58 13.61
N ARG A 19 17.68 22.47 13.05
CA ARG A 19 16.95 21.65 12.08
C ARG A 19 15.71 21.01 12.73
N HIS A 20 15.87 20.50 13.97
CA HIS A 20 14.74 19.91 14.73
C HIS A 20 13.67 20.96 15.10
N GLN A 21 14.08 22.19 15.43
CA GLN A 21 13.15 23.27 15.73
C GLN A 21 12.39 23.77 14.46
N LYS A 22 13.06 23.80 13.31
CA LYS A 22 12.44 24.16 12.03
C LYS A 22 11.39 23.11 11.64
N ASN A 23 11.74 21.83 11.68
CA ASN A 23 10.82 20.73 11.39
C ASN A 23 9.60 20.73 12.31
N LYS A 24 9.77 21.03 13.61
CA LYS A 24 8.66 21.14 14.57
C LYS A 24 7.72 22.31 14.26
N LYS A 25 8.24 23.42 13.74
CA LYS A 25 7.42 24.58 13.30
C LYS A 25 6.64 24.25 12.03
N ASP A 26 7.27 23.61 11.07
CA ASP A 26 6.65 23.24 9.80
C ASP A 26 5.56 22.17 10.03
N TRP A 27 5.84 21.15 10.85
CA TRP A 27 4.83 20.16 11.28
C TRP A 27 3.61 20.80 11.97
N LYS A 28 3.82 21.81 12.85
CA LYS A 28 2.71 22.54 13.49
C LYS A 28 1.89 23.35 12.47
N LYS A 29 2.53 23.92 11.45
CA LYS A 29 1.83 24.62 10.36
C LYS A 29 0.98 23.67 9.54
N ASP A 30 1.53 22.50 9.16
CA ASP A 30 0.82 21.47 8.43
C ASP A 30 -0.35 20.90 9.21
N LYS A 31 -0.14 20.60 10.50
CA LYS A 31 -1.24 20.14 11.38
C LYS A 31 -2.37 21.18 11.47
N LYS A 32 -2.02 22.48 11.47
CA LYS A 32 -3.01 23.57 11.51
C LYS A 32 -3.75 23.70 10.17
N LYS A 33 -3.05 23.49 9.05
CA LYS A 33 -3.61 23.46 7.68
C LYS A 33 -4.58 22.27 7.56
N ARG A 34 -4.16 21.05 7.90
CA ARG A 34 -5.00 19.83 7.91
C ARG A 34 -6.28 19.98 8.76
N LYS A 35 -6.18 20.63 9.94
CA LYS A 35 -7.37 20.93 10.77
C LYS A 35 -8.33 21.92 10.09
N LYS A 36 -7.80 22.93 9.36
CA LYS A 36 -8.63 23.86 8.59
C LYS A 36 -9.33 23.17 7.42
N ASP A 37 -8.63 22.30 6.73
CA ASP A 37 -9.17 21.57 5.57
C ASP A 37 -10.23 20.57 6.01
N LYS A 38 -10.01 19.82 7.11
CA LYS A 38 -11.04 18.96 7.72
C LYS A 38 -12.27 19.77 8.18
N LYS A 39 -12.09 21.00 8.69
CA LYS A 39 -13.22 21.87 9.03
C LYS A 39 -13.99 22.35 7.80
N LYS A 40 -13.28 22.67 6.70
CA LYS A 40 -13.92 23.04 5.41
C LYS A 40 -14.69 21.87 4.83
N GLN A 41 -14.13 20.65 4.85
CA GLN A 41 -14.81 19.44 4.39
C GLN A 41 -16.06 19.11 5.21
N LYS A 42 -15.98 19.22 6.56
CA LYS A 42 -17.15 19.05 7.43
C LYS A 42 -18.24 20.09 7.14
N LYS A 43 -17.85 21.36 6.89
CA LYS A 43 -18.79 22.41 6.50
C LYS A 43 -19.41 22.14 5.13
N HIS A 44 -18.62 21.64 4.17
CA HIS A 44 -19.09 21.29 2.83
C HIS A 44 -20.06 20.10 2.88
N LYS A 45 -19.71 19.03 3.63
CA LYS A 45 -20.60 17.89 3.88
C LYS A 45 -21.89 18.30 4.60
N LYS A 46 -21.82 19.24 5.56
CA LYS A 46 -23.02 19.75 6.24
C LYS A 46 -23.88 20.58 5.28
N LYS A 47 -23.27 21.46 4.46
CA LYS A 47 -23.98 22.26 3.47
C LYS A 47 -24.63 21.42 2.38
N LEU A 48 -23.99 20.29 1.99
CA LEU A 48 -24.61 19.31 1.10
C LEU A 48 -25.78 18.55 1.76
N LYS A 49 -25.70 18.24 3.06
CA LYS A 49 -26.83 17.66 3.81
C LYS A 49 -27.99 18.66 3.99
N ASP A 50 -27.68 19.90 4.29
CA ASP A 50 -28.70 20.93 4.59
C ASP A 50 -29.41 21.41 3.29
N ASN A 51 -28.77 21.29 2.12
CA ASN A 51 -29.36 21.66 0.81
C ASN A 51 -30.14 20.54 0.12
N PHE A 52 -30.07 19.31 0.63
CA PHE A 52 -30.85 18.21 0.12
C PHE A 52 -31.66 17.61 1.28
N PHE A 53 -32.95 17.88 1.34
CA PHE A 53 -33.94 17.03 2.00
C PHE A 53 -34.01 15.69 1.24
N VAL A 54 -32.91 14.93 1.25
CA VAL A 54 -32.83 13.60 0.64
C VAL A 54 -33.02 12.62 1.78
N ASN A 55 -34.07 11.82 1.73
CA ASN A 55 -34.30 10.67 2.60
C ASN A 55 -33.05 9.80 2.61
N ASP A 56 -32.62 9.25 3.73
CA ASP A 56 -31.39 8.43 3.86
C ASP A 56 -31.33 7.30 2.83
N SER A 57 -32.48 6.72 2.44
CA SER A 57 -32.60 5.75 1.35
C SER A 57 -32.14 6.26 -0.04
N ASN A 58 -32.29 7.55 -0.30
CA ASN A 58 -31.86 8.14 -1.56
C ASN A 58 -30.37 8.46 -1.58
N ILE A 59 -29.76 8.76 -0.41
CA ILE A 59 -28.31 8.98 -0.30
C ILE A 59 -27.56 7.68 -0.61
N ASP A 60 -27.98 6.56 -0.04
CA ASP A 60 -27.40 5.24 -0.30
C ASP A 60 -27.53 4.84 -1.77
N PHE A 61 -28.65 5.14 -2.40
CA PHE A 61 -28.86 4.89 -3.83
C PHE A 61 -27.89 5.72 -4.69
N PHE A 62 -27.74 7.02 -4.43
CA PHE A 62 -26.82 7.89 -5.17
C PHE A 62 -25.35 7.50 -4.96
N VAL A 63 -24.95 7.15 -3.75
CA VAL A 63 -23.58 6.68 -3.44
C VAL A 63 -23.31 5.39 -4.20
N LYS A 64 -24.24 4.44 -4.17
CA LYS A 64 -24.11 3.15 -4.86
C LYS A 64 -24.09 3.32 -6.39
N TYR A 65 -24.92 4.22 -6.94
CA TYR A 65 -24.91 4.52 -8.36
C TYR A 65 -23.59 5.19 -8.81
N LYS A 66 -23.06 6.12 -8.02
CA LYS A 66 -21.77 6.74 -8.26
C LYS A 66 -20.63 5.73 -8.25
N SER A 67 -20.59 4.81 -7.29
CA SER A 67 -19.60 3.73 -7.20
C SER A 67 -19.69 2.81 -8.42
N LEU A 68 -20.88 2.45 -8.86
CA LEU A 68 -21.07 1.64 -10.06
C LEU A 68 -20.56 2.34 -11.32
N ALA A 69 -20.90 3.63 -11.50
CA ALA A 69 -20.41 4.42 -12.62
C ALA A 69 -18.87 4.52 -12.63
N MET A 70 -18.25 4.69 -11.46
CA MET A 70 -16.78 4.67 -11.33
C MET A 70 -16.18 3.31 -11.64
N LEU A 71 -16.81 2.20 -11.24
CA LEU A 71 -16.36 0.85 -11.59
C LEU A 71 -16.42 0.61 -13.10
N LEU A 72 -17.53 1.00 -13.75
CA LEU A 72 -17.66 0.88 -15.20
C LEU A 72 -16.59 1.71 -15.92
N LYS A 73 -16.35 2.94 -15.47
CA LYS A 73 -15.29 3.80 -16.00
C LYS A 73 -13.91 3.20 -15.79
N ASN A 74 -13.65 2.61 -14.62
CA ASN A 74 -12.37 1.92 -14.35
C ASN A 74 -12.18 0.74 -15.30
N ILE A 75 -13.22 -0.06 -15.54
CA ILE A 75 -13.16 -1.17 -16.51
C ILE A 75 -12.92 -0.64 -17.93
N GLU A 76 -13.61 0.42 -18.34
CA GLU A 76 -13.45 1.04 -19.65
C GLU A 76 -12.02 1.56 -19.88
N ILE A 77 -11.42 2.22 -18.89
CA ILE A 77 -10.05 2.75 -19.00
C ILE A 77 -9.03 1.62 -18.99
N ASN A 78 -9.24 0.59 -18.17
CA ASN A 78 -8.24 -0.43 -17.84
C ASN A 78 -8.48 -1.78 -18.50
N TYR A 79 -9.42 -1.92 -19.46
CA TYR A 79 -9.66 -3.19 -20.12
C TYR A 79 -8.41 -3.82 -20.78
N PRO A 80 -7.45 -3.05 -21.37
CA PRO A 80 -6.25 -3.66 -21.92
C PRO A 80 -5.37 -4.29 -20.85
N PHE A 81 -5.23 -3.62 -19.66
CA PHE A 81 -4.52 -4.18 -18.52
C PHE A 81 -5.18 -5.47 -18.02
N TYR A 82 -6.50 -5.51 -17.93
CA TYR A 82 -7.21 -6.73 -17.50
C TYR A 82 -7.05 -7.88 -18.49
N ILE A 83 -7.09 -7.61 -19.80
CA ILE A 83 -6.82 -8.63 -20.82
C ILE A 83 -5.39 -9.16 -20.69
N VAL A 84 -4.39 -8.28 -20.59
CA VAL A 84 -2.99 -8.67 -20.39
C VAL A 84 -2.85 -9.51 -19.11
N SER A 85 -3.53 -9.12 -18.03
CA SER A 85 -3.49 -9.86 -16.75
C SER A 85 -4.04 -11.29 -16.92
N LEU A 86 -5.19 -11.44 -17.57
CA LEU A 86 -5.78 -12.75 -17.85
C LEU A 86 -4.87 -13.62 -18.73
N CYS A 87 -4.25 -13.04 -19.77
CA CYS A 87 -3.28 -13.75 -20.59
C CYS A 87 -2.05 -14.19 -19.78
N CYS A 88 -1.46 -13.30 -18.98
CA CYS A 88 -0.32 -13.64 -18.13
C CYS A 88 -0.65 -14.76 -17.13
N LEU A 89 -1.82 -14.69 -16.49
CA LEU A 89 -2.29 -15.74 -15.57
C LEU A 89 -2.56 -17.07 -16.30
N TYR A 90 -3.02 -17.03 -17.54
CA TYR A 90 -3.17 -18.23 -18.37
C TYR A 90 -1.81 -18.89 -18.63
N PHE A 91 -0.79 -18.15 -19.06
CA PHE A 91 0.55 -18.70 -19.26
C PHE A 91 1.15 -19.23 -17.94
N LEU A 92 0.93 -18.52 -16.85
CA LEU A 92 1.35 -18.96 -15.52
C LEU A 92 0.70 -20.28 -15.13
N SER A 93 -0.62 -20.42 -15.34
CA SER A 93 -1.37 -21.65 -15.03
C SER A 93 -0.87 -22.86 -15.84
N LEU A 94 -0.53 -22.66 -17.11
CA LEU A 94 0.08 -23.70 -17.96
C LEU A 94 1.43 -24.16 -17.39
N LYS A 95 2.26 -23.22 -16.95
CA LYS A 95 3.59 -23.52 -16.40
C LYS A 95 3.52 -24.20 -15.04
N THR A 96 2.60 -23.77 -14.18
CA THR A 96 2.39 -24.34 -12.83
C THR A 96 1.54 -25.61 -12.83
N LYS A 97 0.91 -25.94 -13.96
CA LYS A 97 -0.06 -27.04 -14.09
C LYS A 97 -1.25 -26.93 -13.11
N LYS A 98 -1.56 -25.70 -12.70
CA LYS A 98 -2.76 -25.39 -11.90
C LYS A 98 -3.94 -25.08 -12.82
N ASP A 99 -5.13 -25.29 -12.32
CA ASP A 99 -6.35 -24.85 -13.00
C ASP A 99 -6.33 -23.33 -13.20
N TYR A 100 -6.68 -22.88 -14.38
CA TYR A 100 -6.65 -21.46 -14.74
C TYR A 100 -7.56 -20.63 -13.82
N PHE A 101 -8.75 -21.14 -13.50
CA PHE A 101 -9.69 -20.43 -12.66
C PHE A 101 -9.14 -20.29 -11.23
N ILE A 102 -8.47 -21.32 -10.70
CA ILE A 102 -7.78 -21.27 -9.41
C ILE A 102 -6.67 -20.23 -9.43
N THR A 103 -5.86 -20.15 -10.51
CA THR A 103 -4.81 -19.15 -10.67
C THR A 103 -5.37 -17.73 -10.65
N VAL A 104 -6.47 -17.48 -11.40
CA VAL A 104 -7.15 -16.18 -11.42
C VAL A 104 -7.73 -15.82 -10.06
N LEU A 105 -8.44 -16.74 -9.41
CA LEU A 105 -8.99 -16.51 -8.08
C LEU A 105 -7.91 -16.25 -7.03
N SER A 106 -6.79 -16.96 -7.11
CA SER A 106 -5.65 -16.74 -6.21
C SER A 106 -5.07 -15.35 -6.38
N PHE A 107 -4.93 -14.88 -7.62
CA PHE A 107 -4.44 -13.52 -7.91
C PHE A 107 -5.40 -12.44 -7.40
N ILE A 108 -6.70 -12.59 -7.61
CA ILE A 108 -7.72 -11.66 -7.09
C ILE A 108 -7.73 -11.67 -5.56
N PHE A 109 -7.70 -12.85 -4.96
CA PHE A 109 -7.72 -13.00 -3.51
C PHE A 109 -6.52 -12.33 -2.85
N ILE A 110 -5.30 -12.57 -3.39
CA ILE A 110 -4.09 -11.96 -2.81
C ILE A 110 -4.05 -10.45 -3.00
N SER A 111 -4.59 -9.93 -4.10
CA SER A 111 -4.71 -8.48 -4.29
C SER A 111 -5.64 -7.84 -3.26
N GLY A 112 -6.75 -8.51 -2.92
CA GLY A 112 -7.66 -8.10 -1.85
C GLY A 112 -7.01 -8.19 -0.47
N PHE A 113 -6.22 -9.23 -0.22
CA PHE A 113 -5.45 -9.35 1.01
C PHE A 113 -4.41 -8.24 1.16
N GLY A 114 -3.67 -7.93 0.08
CA GLY A 114 -2.71 -6.82 0.06
C GLY A 114 -3.38 -5.48 0.37
N TYR A 115 -4.54 -5.21 -0.21
CA TYR A 115 -5.36 -4.05 0.13
C TYR A 115 -5.67 -3.98 1.63
N PHE A 116 -6.13 -5.10 2.21
CA PHE A 116 -6.45 -5.17 3.63
C PHE A 116 -5.23 -4.93 4.53
N VAL A 117 -4.08 -5.53 4.19
CA VAL A 117 -2.82 -5.32 4.95
C VAL A 117 -2.37 -3.86 4.88
N HIS A 118 -2.46 -3.23 3.70
CA HIS A 118 -2.14 -1.82 3.54
C HIS A 118 -3.09 -0.92 4.36
N TRP A 119 -4.39 -1.22 4.34
CA TRP A 119 -5.35 -0.54 5.22
C TRP A 119 -4.98 -0.70 6.70
N CYS A 120 -4.63 -1.91 7.14
CA CYS A 120 -4.22 -2.19 8.51
C CYS A 120 -2.96 -1.42 8.92
N SER A 121 -1.99 -1.23 8.01
CA SER A 121 -0.75 -0.51 8.31
C SER A 121 -0.99 0.97 8.64
N HIS A 122 -2.05 1.57 8.10
CA HIS A 122 -2.45 2.95 8.38
C HIS A 122 -3.50 3.10 9.49
N ALA A 123 -4.38 2.09 9.63
CA ALA A 123 -5.50 2.15 10.57
C ALA A 123 -5.11 1.76 12.00
N ILE A 124 -4.09 0.92 12.15
CA ILE A 124 -3.73 0.29 13.42
C ILE A 124 -2.34 0.75 13.85
N PRO A 125 -2.20 1.51 14.95
CA PRO A 125 -0.90 1.88 15.52
C PRO A 125 -0.32 0.69 16.31
N TRP A 126 0.22 -0.29 15.60
CA TRP A 126 0.64 -1.58 16.13
C TRP A 126 1.64 -1.48 17.29
N THR A 127 2.69 -0.67 17.10
CA THR A 127 3.74 -0.47 18.10
C THR A 127 3.22 0.24 19.34
N GLU A 128 2.32 1.22 19.18
CA GLU A 128 1.69 1.92 20.29
C GLU A 128 0.79 0.97 21.08
N LEU A 129 -0.09 0.23 20.41
CA LEU A 129 -0.98 -0.74 21.04
C LEU A 129 -0.22 -1.82 21.80
N TYR A 130 0.88 -2.32 21.25
CA TYR A 130 1.71 -3.31 21.92
C TYR A 130 2.38 -2.73 23.17
N SER A 131 2.88 -1.51 23.11
CA SER A 131 3.56 -0.86 24.24
C SER A 131 2.63 -0.46 25.40
N GLN A 132 1.33 -0.34 25.14
CA GLN A 132 0.32 -0.03 26.15
C GLN A 132 -0.17 -1.27 26.93
N GLN A 133 0.18 -2.47 26.49
CA GLN A 133 -0.28 -3.71 27.08
C GLN A 133 0.83 -4.38 27.90
N ASP A 134 0.56 -4.63 29.19
CA ASP A 134 1.34 -5.60 29.97
C ASP A 134 0.98 -7.01 29.48
N ASN A 135 1.76 -7.52 28.55
CA ASN A 135 1.52 -8.84 27.97
C ASN A 135 2.67 -9.80 28.31
N PHE A 136 2.38 -11.10 28.24
CA PHE A 136 3.33 -12.17 28.53
C PHE A 136 4.61 -12.04 27.69
N PHE A 137 4.50 -11.59 26.44
CA PHE A 137 5.63 -11.47 25.53
C PHE A 137 6.55 -10.29 25.87
N SER A 138 6.02 -9.20 26.48
CA SER A 138 6.82 -8.06 26.91
C SER A 138 7.70 -8.35 28.12
N GLN A 139 7.41 -9.43 28.87
CA GLN A 139 8.19 -9.83 30.04
C GLN A 139 9.48 -10.54 29.68
N ASN A 140 9.61 -11.08 28.46
CA ASN A 140 10.83 -11.73 27.98
C ASN A 140 11.48 -10.88 26.91
N ILE A 141 12.74 -10.45 27.16
CA ILE A 141 13.46 -9.52 26.28
C ILE A 141 13.59 -10.02 24.84
N TYR A 142 13.75 -11.32 24.61
CA TYR A 142 13.89 -11.87 23.27
C TYR A 142 12.56 -11.86 22.51
N SER A 143 11.46 -12.27 23.17
CA SER A 143 10.13 -12.24 22.56
C SER A 143 9.68 -10.80 22.32
N ASP A 144 9.93 -9.87 23.23
CA ASP A 144 9.66 -8.43 23.05
C ASP A 144 10.40 -7.87 21.83
N GLN A 145 11.70 -8.15 21.69
CA GLN A 145 12.48 -7.68 20.54
C GLN A 145 11.97 -8.24 19.21
N ILE A 146 11.64 -9.52 19.15
CA ILE A 146 11.11 -10.16 17.93
C ILE A 146 9.77 -9.52 17.55
N ILE A 147 8.86 -9.35 18.52
CA ILE A 147 7.54 -8.76 18.25
C ILE A 147 7.69 -7.31 17.82
N ARG A 148 8.49 -6.50 18.52
CA ARG A 148 8.75 -5.10 18.09
C ARG A 148 9.35 -5.02 16.70
N CYS A 149 10.27 -5.91 16.36
CA CYS A 149 10.83 -5.98 15.01
C CYS A 149 9.74 -6.24 13.97
N PHE A 150 8.83 -7.20 14.24
CA PHE A 150 7.70 -7.50 13.36
C PHE A 150 6.72 -6.31 13.26
N LEU A 151 6.38 -5.67 14.38
CA LEU A 151 5.46 -4.53 14.39
C LEU A 151 6.06 -3.33 13.65
N ASN A 152 7.34 -3.03 13.86
CA ASN A 152 8.04 -2.00 13.11
C ASN A 152 8.08 -2.32 11.60
N PHE A 153 8.16 -3.60 11.24
CA PHE A 153 8.08 -4.02 9.85
C PHE A 153 6.68 -3.78 9.27
N MET A 154 5.61 -4.02 10.04
CA MET A 154 4.23 -3.74 9.62
C MET A 154 3.96 -2.24 9.46
N GLU A 155 4.53 -1.40 10.32
CA GLU A 155 4.41 0.07 10.27
C GLU A 155 5.44 0.73 9.36
N PHE A 156 6.38 -0.03 8.76
CA PHE A 156 7.48 0.51 7.97
C PHE A 156 6.98 1.39 6.82
N HIS A 157 5.91 0.99 6.19
CA HIS A 157 5.29 1.74 5.11
C HIS A 157 4.82 3.12 5.59
N ASP A 158 4.06 3.19 6.68
CA ASP A 158 3.55 4.47 7.23
C ASP A 158 4.68 5.36 7.75
N ILE A 159 5.64 4.80 8.49
CA ILE A 159 6.72 5.56 9.13
C ILE A 159 7.76 6.04 8.11
N THR A 160 8.13 5.21 7.14
CA THR A 160 9.26 5.46 6.25
C THR A 160 8.84 6.02 4.91
N HIS A 161 7.84 5.41 4.26
CA HIS A 161 7.38 5.81 2.94
C HIS A 161 6.69 7.19 2.96
N HIS A 162 5.87 7.45 3.96
CA HIS A 162 5.19 8.74 4.14
C HIS A 162 6.08 9.87 4.68
N ASP A 163 7.33 9.58 5.12
CA ASP A 163 8.29 10.60 5.49
C ASP A 163 9.12 11.07 4.29
N SER A 164 8.71 12.18 3.69
CA SER A 164 9.39 12.78 2.53
C SER A 164 10.86 13.16 2.77
N SER A 165 11.34 13.15 4.02
CA SER A 165 12.73 13.46 4.36
C SER A 165 13.68 12.29 4.17
N ILE A 166 13.16 11.05 4.18
CA ILE A 166 13.95 9.82 4.15
C ILE A 166 13.53 8.83 3.05
N ASN A 167 12.31 8.91 2.53
CA ASN A 167 11.76 7.95 1.58
C ASN A 167 12.54 7.86 0.25
N LYS A 168 13.26 8.91 -0.13
CA LYS A 168 14.06 8.98 -1.38
C LYS A 168 15.47 8.38 -1.25
N ARG A 169 15.86 7.88 -0.07
CA ARG A 169 17.16 7.23 0.11
C ARG A 169 17.13 5.83 -0.49
N ILE A 170 18.17 5.45 -1.27
CA ILE A 170 18.22 4.17 -1.99
C ILE A 170 17.95 2.98 -1.06
N HIS A 171 18.57 2.94 0.12
CA HIS A 171 18.36 1.83 1.06
C HIS A 171 16.91 1.75 1.55
N ASN A 172 16.22 2.88 1.72
CA ASN A 172 14.81 2.89 2.11
C ASN A 172 13.91 2.42 0.98
N ILE A 173 14.22 2.80 -0.27
CA ILE A 173 13.50 2.30 -1.46
C ILE A 173 13.64 0.77 -1.57
N VAL A 174 14.85 0.23 -1.34
CA VAL A 174 15.07 -1.23 -1.36
C VAL A 174 14.32 -1.93 -0.21
N LEU A 175 14.42 -1.39 1.00
CA LEU A 175 13.69 -1.95 2.16
C LEU A 175 12.18 -1.87 1.97
N GLU A 176 11.69 -0.80 1.35
CA GLU A 176 10.28 -0.65 1.02
C GLU A 176 9.84 -1.65 -0.05
N ALA A 177 10.66 -1.90 -1.08
CA ALA A 177 10.37 -2.92 -2.07
C ALA A 177 10.26 -4.32 -1.43
N ILE A 178 11.14 -4.63 -0.49
CA ILE A 178 11.07 -5.87 0.30
C ILE A 178 9.81 -5.88 1.17
N ASN A 179 9.55 -4.81 1.91
CA ASN A 179 8.37 -4.68 2.77
C ASN A 179 7.08 -4.86 1.96
N ASN A 180 6.95 -4.14 0.84
CA ASN A 180 5.80 -4.26 -0.05
C ASN A 180 5.64 -5.68 -0.60
N SER A 181 6.72 -6.33 -1.04
CA SER A 181 6.64 -7.72 -1.52
C SER A 181 6.14 -8.66 -0.43
N VAL A 182 6.65 -8.53 0.78
CA VAL A 182 6.29 -9.38 1.92
C VAL A 182 4.86 -9.12 2.37
N THR A 183 4.49 -7.87 2.62
CA THR A 183 3.17 -7.50 3.14
C THR A 183 2.06 -7.70 2.12
N GLN A 184 2.35 -7.49 0.83
CA GLN A 184 1.36 -7.61 -0.23
C GLN A 184 1.12 -9.05 -0.72
N GLY A 185 1.99 -10.00 -0.37
CA GLY A 185 1.77 -11.36 -0.84
C GLY A 185 2.64 -12.45 -0.25
N LEU A 186 3.93 -12.18 0.03
CA LEU A 186 4.82 -13.25 0.48
C LEU A 186 4.46 -13.81 1.85
N LEU A 187 3.85 -13.03 2.75
CA LEU A 187 3.30 -13.57 4.00
C LEU A 187 2.23 -14.63 3.73
N PHE A 188 1.47 -14.46 2.66
CA PHE A 188 0.43 -15.40 2.26
C PHE A 188 0.99 -16.65 1.56
N VAL A 189 2.21 -16.58 1.04
CA VAL A 189 2.90 -17.74 0.45
C VAL A 189 2.97 -18.90 1.45
N PHE A 190 3.25 -18.62 2.73
CA PHE A 190 3.24 -19.66 3.76
C PHE A 190 1.85 -20.29 3.94
N ALA A 191 0.79 -19.46 3.92
CA ALA A 191 -0.58 -19.97 3.96
C ALA A 191 -0.93 -20.78 2.70
N ALA A 192 -0.47 -20.33 1.52
CA ALA A 192 -0.69 -21.02 0.25
C ALA A 192 0.01 -22.39 0.18
N ILE A 193 1.16 -22.58 0.84
CA ILE A 193 1.82 -23.87 0.97
C ILE A 193 0.94 -24.85 1.77
N ILE A 194 0.24 -24.35 2.78
CA ILE A 194 -0.68 -25.17 3.62
C ILE A 194 -2.01 -25.38 2.88
N ILE A 195 -2.53 -24.35 2.23
CA ILE A 195 -3.80 -24.37 1.49
C ILE A 195 -3.50 -24.74 0.04
N LYS A 196 -3.47 -26.04 -0.26
CA LYS A 196 -3.14 -26.58 -1.61
C LYS A 196 -4.03 -26.07 -2.75
N GLN A 197 -5.20 -25.51 -2.44
CA GLN A 197 -6.14 -24.95 -3.41
C GLN A 197 -5.70 -23.59 -3.98
N VAL A 198 -4.75 -22.90 -3.33
CA VAL A 198 -4.26 -21.59 -3.78
C VAL A 198 -3.07 -21.79 -4.73
N ASP A 199 -3.02 -21.00 -5.79
CA ASP A 199 -1.84 -20.93 -6.65
C ASP A 199 -0.78 -20.01 -6.05
N LEU A 200 0.26 -20.63 -5.48
CA LEU A 200 1.40 -19.96 -4.89
C LEU A 200 2.06 -18.93 -5.82
N TRP A 201 2.20 -19.31 -7.09
CA TRP A 201 2.91 -18.46 -8.06
C TRP A 201 2.09 -17.25 -8.49
N ALA A 202 0.76 -17.36 -8.48
CA ALA A 202 -0.11 -16.20 -8.66
C ALA A 202 0.06 -15.21 -7.49
N CYS A 203 0.23 -15.69 -6.26
CA CYS A 203 0.52 -14.85 -5.09
C CYS A 203 1.88 -14.15 -5.19
N VAL A 204 2.92 -14.89 -5.62
CA VAL A 204 4.25 -14.32 -5.86
C VAL A 204 4.21 -13.28 -6.97
N LEU A 205 3.50 -13.56 -8.08
CA LEU A 205 3.35 -12.62 -9.19
C LEU A 205 2.73 -11.30 -8.72
N TRP A 206 1.65 -11.37 -7.92
CA TRP A 206 1.03 -10.17 -7.35
C TRP A 206 1.99 -9.39 -6.46
N ALA A 207 2.69 -10.06 -5.53
CA ALA A 207 3.63 -9.43 -4.62
C ALA A 207 4.75 -8.67 -5.36
N LEU A 208 5.32 -9.30 -6.39
CA LEU A 208 6.34 -8.69 -7.22
C LEU A 208 5.78 -7.57 -8.11
N LEU A 209 4.58 -7.74 -8.66
CA LEU A 209 3.91 -6.72 -9.43
C LEU A 209 3.67 -5.47 -8.58
N TYR A 210 3.11 -5.63 -7.38
CA TYR A 210 2.88 -4.51 -6.45
C TYR A 210 4.19 -3.80 -6.11
N ALA A 211 5.22 -4.54 -5.73
CA ALA A 211 6.51 -3.95 -5.39
C ALA A 211 7.14 -3.20 -6.58
N THR A 212 6.99 -3.70 -7.81
CA THR A 212 7.57 -3.03 -8.99
C THR A 212 6.82 -1.76 -9.35
N PHE A 213 5.49 -1.74 -9.39
CA PHE A 213 4.80 -0.49 -9.71
C PHE A 213 4.91 0.53 -8.58
N HIS A 214 4.84 0.12 -7.33
CA HIS A 214 4.94 1.04 -6.19
C HIS A 214 6.34 1.65 -6.05
N ASN A 215 7.41 0.86 -6.26
CA ASN A 215 8.78 1.34 -6.04
C ASN A 215 9.51 1.78 -7.32
N ILE A 216 9.05 1.39 -8.50
CA ILE A 216 9.68 1.78 -9.77
C ILE A 216 8.80 2.79 -10.51
N ASN A 217 7.56 2.40 -10.84
CA ASN A 217 6.70 3.25 -11.65
C ASN A 217 6.34 4.54 -10.92
N TYR A 218 6.03 4.49 -9.62
CA TYR A 218 5.70 5.68 -8.83
C TYR A 218 6.89 6.61 -8.61
N VAL A 219 8.11 6.09 -8.59
CA VAL A 219 9.32 6.92 -8.55
C VAL A 219 9.54 7.63 -9.89
N LEU A 220 9.25 6.97 -11.01
CA LEU A 220 9.41 7.54 -12.36
C LEU A 220 8.26 8.51 -12.70
N HIS A 221 7.04 8.13 -12.37
CA HIS A 221 5.83 8.90 -12.63
C HIS A 221 4.78 8.60 -11.56
N THR A 222 4.74 9.43 -10.53
CA THR A 222 3.81 9.25 -9.41
C THR A 222 2.38 9.56 -9.86
N PRO A 223 1.44 8.61 -9.81
CA PRO A 223 0.04 8.84 -10.16
C PRO A 223 -0.64 9.73 -9.12
N GLU A 224 -1.70 10.42 -9.53
CA GLU A 224 -2.49 11.27 -8.64
C GLU A 224 -3.07 10.47 -7.45
N THR A 225 -3.49 9.24 -7.68
CA THR A 225 -3.98 8.30 -6.66
C THR A 225 -2.99 8.14 -5.51
N HIS A 226 -1.71 7.95 -5.83
CA HIS A 226 -0.67 7.82 -4.82
C HIS A 226 -0.33 9.14 -4.12
N VAL A 227 -0.32 10.27 -4.87
CA VAL A 227 -0.15 11.60 -4.28
C VAL A 227 -1.26 11.90 -3.27
N ASN A 228 -2.51 11.59 -3.62
CA ASN A 228 -3.67 11.80 -2.77
C ASN A 228 -3.64 10.89 -1.53
N HIS A 229 -3.12 9.67 -1.64
CA HIS A 229 -2.87 8.78 -0.50
C HIS A 229 -1.89 9.41 0.50
N HIS A 230 -0.80 10.02 0.04
CA HIS A 230 0.13 10.75 0.91
C HIS A 230 -0.49 12.01 1.56
N ILE A 231 -1.50 12.61 0.93
CA ILE A 231 -2.25 13.74 1.50
C ILE A 231 -3.24 13.28 2.57
N ASP A 232 -3.95 12.18 2.29
CA ASP A 232 -4.90 11.56 3.21
C ASP A 232 -4.65 10.04 3.27
N PRO A 233 -3.82 9.56 4.21
CA PRO A 233 -3.48 8.15 4.37
C PRO A 233 -4.67 7.24 4.71
N THR A 234 -5.87 7.77 4.81
CA THR A 234 -7.10 6.99 5.02
C THR A 234 -7.84 6.70 3.71
N THR A 235 -7.18 6.91 2.57
CA THR A 235 -7.75 6.72 1.23
C THR A 235 -6.75 5.99 0.32
N ASN A 236 -7.23 5.40 -0.78
CA ASN A 236 -6.40 4.81 -1.83
C ASN A 236 -5.40 3.73 -1.34
N PHE A 237 -5.92 2.66 -0.71
CA PHE A 237 -5.10 1.59 -0.12
C PHE A 237 -4.63 0.54 -1.12
N GLY A 238 -5.17 0.48 -2.34
CA GLY A 238 -4.84 -0.58 -3.27
C GLY A 238 -5.18 -0.25 -4.71
N ILE A 239 -5.61 -1.28 -5.44
CA ILE A 239 -6.15 -1.07 -6.77
C ILE A 239 -7.51 -0.38 -6.68
N ASP A 240 -7.76 0.56 -7.55
CA ASP A 240 -8.97 1.40 -7.59
C ASP A 240 -10.28 0.64 -7.44
N VAL A 241 -10.38 -0.57 -8.02
CA VAL A 241 -11.58 -1.40 -7.92
C VAL A 241 -11.94 -1.65 -6.45
N LEU A 242 -10.97 -1.95 -5.61
CA LEU A 242 -11.20 -2.18 -4.17
C LEU A 242 -11.50 -0.86 -3.45
N ASP A 243 -10.76 0.20 -3.76
CA ASP A 243 -11.03 1.52 -3.18
C ASP A 243 -12.43 2.05 -3.53
N ILE A 244 -12.92 1.78 -4.74
CA ILE A 244 -14.27 2.13 -5.16
C ILE A 244 -15.31 1.26 -4.42
N ILE A 245 -15.09 -0.06 -4.32
CA ILE A 245 -16.01 -1.00 -3.64
C ILE A 245 -16.12 -0.67 -2.15
N PHE A 246 -14.98 -0.43 -1.49
CA PHE A 246 -14.93 -0.13 -0.05
C PHE A 246 -15.11 1.36 0.27
N ASN A 247 -15.35 2.20 -0.76
CA ASN A 247 -15.52 3.65 -0.61
C ASN A 247 -14.35 4.34 0.11
N THR A 248 -13.13 3.86 -0.17
CA THR A 248 -11.88 4.42 0.34
C THR A 248 -11.13 5.25 -0.71
N LYS A 249 -11.68 5.38 -1.91
CA LYS A 249 -11.09 6.24 -2.94
C LYS A 249 -11.14 7.71 -2.52
N TYR A 250 -10.07 8.46 -2.83
CA TYR A 250 -9.99 9.88 -2.51
C TYR A 250 -11.13 10.67 -3.18
N PRO A 251 -11.80 11.59 -2.46
CA PRO A 251 -12.99 12.28 -2.99
C PRO A 251 -12.69 13.13 -4.21
N GLY A 252 -13.41 12.89 -5.29
CA GLY A 252 -13.31 13.66 -6.53
C GLY A 252 -12.23 13.19 -7.50
N GLU A 253 -11.50 12.14 -7.13
CA GLU A 253 -10.49 11.53 -7.98
C GLU A 253 -11.10 10.61 -9.04
N GLU A 254 -10.52 10.63 -10.24
CA GLU A 254 -10.86 9.73 -11.34
C GLU A 254 -10.17 8.37 -11.18
N PRO A 255 -10.65 7.29 -11.83
CA PRO A 255 -9.95 6.03 -11.85
C PRO A 255 -8.55 6.14 -12.46
N GLU A 256 -7.58 5.48 -11.83
CA GLU A 256 -6.20 5.42 -12.33
C GLU A 256 -6.09 4.58 -13.60
N ASN A 257 -5.21 4.97 -14.51
CA ASN A 257 -4.92 4.21 -15.72
C ASN A 257 -3.75 3.23 -15.47
N TYR A 258 -4.07 1.93 -15.39
CA TYR A 258 -3.10 0.85 -15.13
C TYR A 258 -2.42 0.29 -16.38
N ASN A 259 -2.75 0.75 -17.58
CA ASN A 259 -2.29 0.10 -18.82
C ASN A 259 -0.76 0.03 -18.91
N HIS A 260 -0.07 1.04 -18.36
CA HIS A 260 1.40 1.03 -18.33
C HIS A 260 2.00 -0.03 -17.39
N TYR A 261 1.27 -0.51 -16.38
CA TYR A 261 1.72 -1.62 -15.52
C TYR A 261 1.64 -2.99 -16.21
N GLY A 262 0.93 -3.08 -17.33
CA GLY A 262 0.88 -4.29 -18.15
C GLY A 262 2.27 -4.75 -18.60
N ILE A 263 3.21 -3.83 -18.84
CA ILE A 263 4.59 -4.14 -19.19
C ILE A 263 5.30 -4.85 -18.03
N ASN A 264 5.13 -4.35 -16.80
CA ASN A 264 5.71 -4.97 -15.60
C ASN A 264 5.17 -6.40 -15.45
N LEU A 265 3.86 -6.57 -15.62
CA LEU A 265 3.21 -7.87 -15.50
C LEU A 265 3.72 -8.88 -16.54
N ILE A 266 3.87 -8.47 -17.80
CA ILE A 266 4.42 -9.32 -18.86
C ILE A 266 5.86 -9.74 -18.53
N LEU A 267 6.73 -8.77 -18.18
CA LEU A 267 8.12 -9.04 -17.87
C LEU A 267 8.27 -9.97 -16.66
N LEU A 268 7.51 -9.71 -15.58
CA LEU A 268 7.52 -10.58 -14.41
C LEU A 268 7.05 -11.99 -14.73
N THR A 269 5.98 -12.11 -15.52
CA THR A 269 5.48 -13.44 -15.94
C THR A 269 6.50 -14.20 -16.75
N ILE A 270 7.17 -13.54 -17.70
CA ILE A 270 8.24 -14.17 -18.50
C ILE A 270 9.39 -14.62 -17.62
N ILE A 271 9.88 -13.74 -16.73
CA ILE A 271 10.98 -14.03 -15.79
C ILE A 271 10.59 -15.23 -14.91
N MET A 272 9.41 -15.18 -14.30
CA MET A 272 8.93 -16.26 -13.44
C MET A 272 8.84 -17.59 -14.21
N CYS A 273 8.21 -17.60 -15.38
CA CYS A 273 8.08 -18.80 -16.20
C CYS A 273 9.45 -19.36 -16.65
N TYR A 274 10.44 -18.50 -16.85
CA TYR A 274 11.80 -18.91 -17.19
C TYR A 274 12.51 -19.59 -16.02
N PHE A 275 12.43 -19.01 -14.81
CA PHE A 275 13.12 -19.53 -13.62
C PHE A 275 12.35 -20.64 -12.88
N MET A 276 11.08 -20.83 -13.20
CA MET A 276 10.34 -21.95 -12.63
C MET A 276 10.91 -23.29 -13.08
N PRO A 277 11.20 -24.21 -12.17
CA PRO A 277 11.62 -25.56 -12.54
C PRO A 277 10.52 -26.26 -13.36
N GLU A 278 10.92 -27.04 -14.36
CA GLU A 278 9.97 -27.78 -15.22
C GLU A 278 9.12 -28.80 -14.41
N LYS A 279 9.65 -29.28 -13.31
CA LYS A 279 8.90 -30.06 -12.32
C LYS A 279 8.68 -29.22 -11.09
N SER A 280 7.46 -28.79 -10.86
CA SER A 280 7.08 -28.18 -9.57
C SER A 280 7.38 -29.20 -8.46
N LEU A 281 8.41 -28.90 -7.64
CA LEU A 281 8.75 -29.69 -6.44
C LEU A 281 7.71 -29.54 -5.30
N LEU A 282 6.67 -28.76 -5.53
CA LEU A 282 5.62 -28.43 -4.56
C LEU A 282 4.27 -29.01 -5.03
N HIS A 283 4.18 -30.32 -5.02
CA HIS A 283 2.89 -31.04 -5.12
C HIS A 283 2.34 -31.36 -3.74
#